data_2174bf104e1ca6517a42dda9a8791600
#
_entry.id   2174bf104e1ca6517a42dda9a8791600
#
_cell.length_a   1.000
_cell.length_b   1.000
_cell.length_c   1.000
_cell.angle_alpha   90.00
_cell.angle_beta   90.00
_cell.angle_gamma   90.00
#
_symmetry.space_group_name_H-M   'P 1'
#
loop_
_entity.id
_entity.type
_entity.pdbx_description
1 polymer ?
#
loop_
_entity_poly.entity_id
_entity_poly.type
_entity_poly.pdbx_seq_one_letter_code
_entity_poly.pdbx_strand_id
1 'polypeptide(L)'
;FCLLDLDPPPHFDLVIIDEAHHIRNGSLEKEKAFAYKCVRYFCEHADAVVMLTATPLQTSDDDLFTLLNLLRPDVVMDKEVFTMMSRPNEFIYRASHAVRGAADGWQYEAVTQLRNITSTQWGENVVAKNPVYADILKTLEKEDITREERVKLVSDIESLHSFNTMLNRTRRKDIQDFCVRRSYTVETNFTEEQSKLHDELLKFEFDALSKLHSVRSIPFMMSTIRRPVSYTHLRAH
;
A
#
# COMPACT_ATOMS: atom_id res chain seq x y z
N PHE A 1 -3.90 -2.36 28.68
CA PHE A 1 -4.94 -1.65 27.91
C PHE A 1 -6.28 -1.95 28.57
N CYS A 2 -6.81 -1.01 29.34
CA CYS A 2 -8.05 -1.19 30.11
C CYS A 2 -9.29 -1.52 29.24
N LEU A 3 -9.28 -1.16 27.95
CA LEU A 3 -10.40 -1.43 27.03
C LEU A 3 -10.56 -2.92 26.68
N LEU A 4 -9.46 -3.69 26.67
CA LEU A 4 -9.49 -5.11 26.37
C LEU A 4 -10.06 -5.96 27.52
N ASP A 5 -10.11 -5.37 28.72
CA ASP A 5 -10.53 -6.04 29.96
C ASP A 5 -11.97 -5.69 30.36
N LEU A 6 -12.68 -4.86 29.54
CA LEU A 6 -14.06 -4.48 29.81
C LEU A 6 -15.04 -5.60 29.43
N ASP A 7 -16.03 -5.83 30.30
CA ASP A 7 -17.14 -6.77 30.08
C ASP A 7 -18.48 -6.04 30.35
N PRO A 8 -19.35 -5.88 29.33
CA PRO A 8 -19.16 -6.24 27.93
C PRO A 8 -18.09 -5.38 27.22
N PRO A 9 -17.43 -5.91 26.18
CA PRO A 9 -16.49 -5.15 25.40
C PRO A 9 -17.18 -3.96 24.71
N PRO A 10 -16.52 -2.79 24.59
CA PRO A 10 -17.09 -1.64 23.92
C PRO A 10 -17.31 -1.93 22.43
N HIS A 11 -18.46 -1.49 21.91
CA HIS A 11 -18.81 -1.57 20.50
C HIS A 11 -18.71 -0.19 19.85
N PHE A 12 -18.24 -0.15 18.59
CA PHE A 12 -18.02 1.10 17.87
C PHE A 12 -18.79 1.08 16.55
N ASP A 13 -19.48 2.17 16.21
CA ASP A 13 -20.15 2.32 14.90
C ASP A 13 -19.14 2.39 13.77
N LEU A 14 -18.01 3.07 13.99
CA LEU A 14 -16.96 3.26 13.00
C LEU A 14 -15.59 3.31 13.65
N VAL A 15 -14.65 2.56 13.10
CA VAL A 15 -13.22 2.63 13.43
C VAL A 15 -12.45 3.09 12.21
N ILE A 16 -11.67 4.17 12.36
CA ILE A 16 -10.79 4.69 11.31
C ILE A 16 -9.34 4.48 11.76
N ILE A 17 -8.56 3.81 10.94
CA ILE A 17 -7.14 3.51 11.18
C ILE A 17 -6.31 4.24 10.15
N ASP A 18 -5.57 5.26 10.58
CA ASP A 18 -4.65 5.99 9.71
C ASP A 18 -3.27 5.30 9.68
N GLU A 19 -2.55 5.49 8.58
CA GLU A 19 -1.25 4.90 8.30
C GLU A 19 -1.24 3.36 8.51
N ALA A 20 -2.30 2.71 8.05
CA ALA A 20 -2.53 1.27 8.26
C ALA A 20 -1.38 0.38 7.76
N HIS A 21 -0.50 0.88 6.87
CA HIS A 21 0.68 0.15 6.41
C HIS A 21 1.71 -0.16 7.53
N HIS A 22 1.57 0.46 8.70
CA HIS A 22 2.35 0.12 9.88
C HIS A 22 1.85 -1.13 10.62
N ILE A 23 0.62 -1.59 10.31
CA ILE A 23 0.06 -2.80 10.89
C ILE A 23 0.66 -4.00 10.16
N ARG A 24 1.64 -4.62 10.79
CA ARG A 24 2.29 -5.81 10.24
C ARG A 24 2.03 -6.99 11.15
N ASN A 25 1.79 -8.14 10.56
CA ASN A 25 1.72 -9.40 11.32
C ASN A 25 3.13 -9.81 11.73
N GLY A 26 3.66 -9.09 12.73
CA GLY A 26 5.01 -9.29 13.25
C GLY A 26 5.06 -10.49 14.17
N SER A 27 5.19 -11.69 13.62
CA SER A 27 5.48 -12.90 14.40
C SER A 27 6.81 -12.85 15.14
N LEU A 28 7.68 -11.88 14.83
CA LEU A 28 9.05 -11.76 15.36
C LEU A 28 9.27 -10.62 16.36
N GLU A 29 8.43 -9.58 16.36
CA GLU A 29 8.62 -8.43 17.25
C GLU A 29 7.39 -8.26 18.16
N LYS A 30 7.60 -8.30 19.49
CA LYS A 30 6.52 -8.20 20.51
C LYS A 30 5.68 -6.93 20.36
N GLU A 31 6.28 -5.81 19.98
CA GLU A 31 5.58 -4.53 19.81
C GLU A 31 4.65 -4.54 18.60
N LYS A 32 5.09 -5.10 17.47
CA LYS A 32 4.27 -5.23 16.25
C LYS A 32 3.11 -6.23 16.45
N ALA A 33 3.36 -7.32 17.17
CA ALA A 33 2.32 -8.27 17.54
C ALA A 33 1.27 -7.65 18.46
N PHE A 34 1.67 -6.73 19.34
CA PHE A 34 0.75 -6.00 20.20
C PHE A 34 -0.13 -5.04 19.38
N ALA A 35 0.48 -4.22 18.49
CA ALA A 35 -0.28 -3.32 17.62
C ALA A 35 -1.29 -4.07 16.76
N TYR A 36 -0.90 -5.19 16.16
CA TYR A 36 -1.81 -6.06 15.40
C TYR A 36 -3.00 -6.56 16.25
N LYS A 37 -2.73 -7.04 17.48
CA LYS A 37 -3.79 -7.52 18.39
C LYS A 37 -4.77 -6.41 18.78
N CYS A 38 -4.26 -5.20 19.04
CA CYS A 38 -5.10 -4.05 19.33
C CYS A 38 -6.01 -3.69 18.15
N VAL A 39 -5.44 -3.60 16.94
CA VAL A 39 -6.21 -3.29 15.74
C VAL A 39 -7.26 -4.36 15.46
N ARG A 40 -6.88 -5.62 15.57
CA ARG A 40 -7.80 -6.75 15.42
C ARG A 40 -8.98 -6.65 16.38
N TYR A 41 -8.72 -6.36 17.65
CA TYR A 41 -9.77 -6.14 18.64
C TYR A 41 -10.76 -5.06 18.22
N PHE A 42 -10.28 -3.90 17.76
CA PHE A 42 -11.15 -2.82 17.30
C PHE A 42 -11.93 -3.20 16.04
N CYS A 43 -11.30 -3.92 15.10
CA CYS A 43 -12.00 -4.40 13.91
C CYS A 43 -13.12 -5.41 14.25
N GLU A 44 -12.89 -6.28 15.22
CA GLU A 44 -13.88 -7.29 15.66
C GLU A 44 -15.06 -6.68 16.43
N HIS A 45 -14.91 -5.47 17.00
CA HIS A 45 -15.94 -4.79 17.80
C HIS A 45 -16.45 -3.50 17.14
N ALA A 46 -16.41 -3.41 15.82
CA ALA A 46 -16.89 -2.27 15.05
C ALA A 46 -17.88 -2.71 13.97
N ASP A 47 -18.91 -1.89 13.72
CA ASP A 47 -19.84 -2.09 12.61
C ASP A 47 -19.20 -1.81 11.27
N ALA A 48 -18.33 -0.81 11.23
CA ALA A 48 -17.59 -0.44 10.02
C ALA A 48 -16.13 -0.09 10.35
N VAL A 49 -15.23 -0.48 9.43
CA VAL A 49 -13.79 -0.20 9.54
C VAL A 49 -13.29 0.47 8.26
N VAL A 50 -12.56 1.57 8.42
CA VAL A 50 -11.86 2.25 7.32
C VAL A 50 -10.37 2.29 7.63
N MET A 51 -9.56 1.73 6.74
CA MET A 51 -8.11 1.79 6.82
C MET A 51 -7.58 2.77 5.78
N LEU A 52 -6.81 3.76 6.23
CA LEU A 52 -6.17 4.76 5.37
C LEU A 52 -4.68 4.46 5.26
N THR A 53 -4.14 4.52 4.06
CA THR A 53 -2.70 4.35 3.82
C THR A 53 -2.25 5.08 2.57
N ALA A 54 -1.11 5.76 2.66
CA ALA A 54 -0.50 6.43 1.51
C ALA A 54 0.21 5.45 0.55
N THR A 55 0.55 4.24 1.02
CA THR A 55 1.43 3.30 0.30
C THR A 55 0.92 1.85 0.30
N PRO A 56 -0.33 1.58 -0.12
CA PRO A 56 -0.89 0.22 -0.05
C PRO A 56 -0.17 -0.79 -0.95
N LEU A 57 0.49 -0.33 -2.02
CA LEU A 57 1.15 -1.18 -3.02
C LEU A 57 2.68 -1.25 -2.87
N GLN A 58 3.28 -0.54 -1.91
CA GLN A 58 4.71 -0.66 -1.57
C GLN A 58 4.95 -1.67 -0.44
N THR A 59 3.89 -2.16 0.16
CA THR A 59 3.90 -3.23 1.15
C THR A 59 4.04 -4.57 0.45
N SER A 60 4.63 -5.53 1.14
CA SER A 60 4.71 -6.92 0.64
C SER A 60 3.30 -7.52 0.52
N ASP A 61 3.16 -8.59 -0.26
CA ASP A 61 1.91 -9.35 -0.35
C ASP A 61 1.42 -9.81 1.04
N ASP A 62 2.35 -10.08 1.97
CA ASP A 62 2.04 -10.45 3.34
C ASP A 62 1.42 -9.31 4.15
N ASP A 63 1.88 -8.07 3.94
CA ASP A 63 1.31 -6.90 4.60
C ASP A 63 -0.09 -6.60 4.05
N LEU A 64 -0.27 -6.70 2.72
CA LEU A 64 -1.58 -6.52 2.09
C LEU A 64 -2.57 -7.60 2.55
N PHE A 65 -2.13 -8.86 2.59
CA PHE A 65 -2.94 -9.95 3.16
C PHE A 65 -3.38 -9.63 4.58
N THR A 66 -2.47 -9.16 5.43
CA THR A 66 -2.77 -8.82 6.83
C THR A 66 -3.86 -7.76 6.93
N LEU A 67 -3.78 -6.69 6.12
CA LEU A 67 -4.80 -5.63 6.13
C LEU A 67 -6.16 -6.12 5.61
N LEU A 68 -6.17 -6.87 4.51
CA LEU A 68 -7.42 -7.38 3.94
C LEU A 68 -8.08 -8.46 4.82
N ASN A 69 -7.28 -9.30 5.48
CA ASN A 69 -7.80 -10.28 6.44
C ASN A 69 -8.42 -9.60 7.67
N LEU A 70 -7.84 -8.47 8.15
CA LEU A 70 -8.44 -7.69 9.24
C LEU A 70 -9.74 -7.00 8.83
N LEU A 71 -9.84 -6.51 7.57
CA LEU A 71 -11.05 -5.86 7.05
C LEU A 71 -12.18 -6.85 6.74
N ARG A 72 -11.86 -7.96 6.11
CA ARG A 72 -12.83 -8.96 5.62
C ARG A 72 -12.30 -10.37 5.84
N PRO A 73 -12.26 -10.83 7.10
CA PRO A 73 -11.84 -12.19 7.42
C PRO A 73 -12.76 -13.25 6.82
N ASP A 74 -14.00 -12.89 6.50
CA ASP A 74 -14.98 -13.73 5.83
C ASP A 74 -14.67 -13.98 4.34
N VAL A 75 -13.95 -13.05 3.68
CA VAL A 75 -13.58 -13.13 2.26
C VAL A 75 -12.14 -13.59 2.09
N VAL A 76 -11.22 -13.00 2.85
CA VAL A 76 -9.78 -13.29 2.80
C VAL A 76 -9.42 -14.10 4.04
N MET A 77 -9.85 -15.38 4.06
CA MET A 77 -9.75 -16.24 5.24
C MET A 77 -8.31 -16.60 5.60
N ASP A 78 -7.51 -16.94 4.59
CA ASP A 78 -6.12 -17.36 4.75
C ASP A 78 -5.25 -16.92 3.58
N LYS A 79 -3.95 -17.20 3.66
CA LYS A 79 -2.97 -16.81 2.67
C LYS A 79 -3.12 -17.56 1.34
N GLU A 80 -3.66 -18.76 1.34
CA GLU A 80 -3.90 -19.56 0.13
C GLU A 80 -5.02 -18.94 -0.69
N VAL A 81 -6.13 -18.61 -0.04
CA VAL A 81 -7.28 -17.90 -0.65
C VAL A 81 -6.82 -16.54 -1.18
N PHE A 82 -6.07 -15.77 -0.40
CA PHE A 82 -5.53 -14.49 -0.83
C PHE A 82 -4.66 -14.63 -2.09
N THR A 83 -3.75 -15.61 -2.09
CA THR A 83 -2.85 -15.86 -3.23
C THR A 83 -3.65 -16.27 -4.47
N MET A 84 -4.66 -17.13 -4.30
CA MET A 84 -5.55 -17.54 -5.39
C MET A 84 -6.30 -16.34 -5.97
N MET A 85 -6.84 -15.47 -5.13
CA MET A 85 -7.53 -14.23 -5.54
C MET A 85 -6.59 -13.22 -6.20
N SER A 86 -5.34 -13.16 -5.79
CA SER A 86 -4.34 -12.18 -6.29
C SER A 86 -3.83 -12.51 -7.70
N ARG A 87 -3.75 -13.80 -8.06
CA ARG A 87 -3.15 -14.25 -9.33
C ARG A 87 -3.68 -13.57 -10.59
N PRO A 88 -5.00 -13.38 -10.80
CA PRO A 88 -5.49 -12.72 -12.01
C PRO A 88 -5.15 -11.22 -12.06
N ASN A 89 -4.83 -10.59 -10.94
CA ASN A 89 -4.62 -9.13 -10.88
C ASN A 89 -3.41 -8.68 -11.70
N GLU A 90 -2.39 -9.51 -11.86
CA GLU A 90 -1.24 -9.22 -12.72
C GLU A 90 -1.66 -9.06 -14.19
N PHE A 91 -2.51 -9.94 -14.69
CA PHE A 91 -3.03 -9.87 -16.07
C PHE A 91 -3.96 -8.66 -16.24
N ILE A 92 -4.81 -8.37 -15.24
CA ILE A 92 -5.66 -7.17 -15.22
C ILE A 92 -4.81 -5.90 -15.28
N TYR A 93 -3.75 -5.83 -14.50
CA TYR A 93 -2.81 -4.70 -14.52
C TYR A 93 -2.14 -4.54 -15.89
N ARG A 94 -1.61 -5.63 -16.48
CA ARG A 94 -0.97 -5.61 -17.79
C ARG A 94 -1.95 -5.18 -18.88
N ALA A 95 -3.18 -5.69 -18.88
CA ALA A 95 -4.23 -5.29 -19.81
C ALA A 95 -4.54 -3.78 -19.69
N SER A 96 -4.75 -3.27 -18.47
CA SER A 96 -5.02 -1.84 -18.25
C SER A 96 -3.84 -0.96 -18.68
N HIS A 97 -2.62 -1.44 -18.49
CA HIS A 97 -1.40 -0.73 -18.91
C HIS A 97 -1.28 -0.67 -20.44
N ALA A 98 -1.55 -1.76 -21.16
CA ALA A 98 -1.57 -1.79 -22.62
C ALA A 98 -2.58 -0.78 -23.18
N VAL A 99 -3.81 -0.77 -22.64
CA VAL A 99 -4.87 0.19 -23.06
C VAL A 99 -4.46 1.64 -22.77
N ARG A 100 -3.78 1.92 -21.67
CA ARG A 100 -3.29 3.28 -21.35
C ARG A 100 -2.17 3.75 -22.25
N GLY A 101 -1.21 2.87 -22.52
CA GLY A 101 -0.03 3.17 -23.32
C GLY A 101 -0.38 3.42 -24.79
N ALA A 102 -1.42 2.76 -25.30
CA ALA A 102 -1.89 2.85 -26.69
C ALA A 102 -0.75 2.73 -27.72
N ALA A 103 0.25 1.89 -27.46
CA ALA A 103 1.29 1.55 -28.40
C ALA A 103 0.73 0.67 -29.55
N ASP A 104 1.46 0.55 -30.65
CA ASP A 104 1.02 -0.31 -31.75
C ASP A 104 0.70 -1.72 -31.25
N GLY A 105 -0.48 -2.22 -31.63
CA GLY A 105 -0.95 -3.55 -31.22
C GLY A 105 -1.49 -3.64 -29.77
N TRP A 106 -1.74 -2.52 -29.09
CA TRP A 106 -2.22 -2.49 -27.71
C TRP A 106 -3.52 -3.28 -27.49
N GLN A 107 -4.43 -3.30 -28.47
CA GLN A 107 -5.69 -4.07 -28.38
C GLN A 107 -5.41 -5.55 -28.29
N TYR A 108 -4.53 -6.05 -29.16
CA TYR A 108 -4.13 -7.46 -29.16
C TYR A 108 -3.47 -7.86 -27.85
N GLU A 109 -2.57 -7.01 -27.36
CA GLU A 109 -1.92 -7.23 -26.06
C GLU A 109 -2.95 -7.26 -24.92
N ALA A 110 -3.86 -6.29 -24.87
CA ALA A 110 -4.91 -6.23 -23.84
C ALA A 110 -5.81 -7.48 -23.86
N VAL A 111 -6.26 -7.91 -25.05
CA VAL A 111 -7.07 -9.13 -25.22
C VAL A 111 -6.29 -10.37 -24.76
N THR A 112 -5.02 -10.47 -25.10
CA THR A 112 -4.15 -11.59 -24.70
C THR A 112 -4.04 -11.68 -23.19
N GLN A 113 -3.78 -10.55 -22.53
CA GLN A 113 -3.70 -10.51 -21.08
C GLN A 113 -5.04 -10.84 -20.40
N LEU A 114 -6.15 -10.31 -20.92
CA LEU A 114 -7.48 -10.63 -20.40
C LEU A 114 -7.81 -12.12 -20.56
N ARG A 115 -7.47 -12.74 -21.67
CA ARG A 115 -7.67 -14.20 -21.87
C ARG A 115 -6.81 -15.01 -20.90
N ASN A 116 -5.59 -14.55 -20.58
CA ASN A 116 -4.73 -15.22 -19.62
C ASN A 116 -5.33 -15.24 -18.19
N ILE A 117 -6.29 -14.37 -17.86
CA ILE A 117 -7.02 -14.40 -16.60
C ILE A 117 -7.65 -15.78 -16.37
N THR A 118 -8.22 -16.40 -17.40
CA THR A 118 -8.89 -17.70 -17.31
C THR A 118 -7.93 -18.88 -17.06
N SER A 119 -6.61 -18.67 -17.17
CA SER A 119 -5.62 -19.67 -16.78
C SER A 119 -5.50 -19.82 -15.26
N THR A 120 -6.07 -18.89 -14.49
CA THR A 120 -6.09 -18.93 -13.03
C THR A 120 -7.45 -19.40 -12.52
N GLN A 121 -7.47 -20.19 -11.46
CA GLN A 121 -8.71 -20.74 -10.89
C GLN A 121 -9.71 -19.64 -10.49
N TRP A 122 -9.26 -18.57 -9.85
CA TRP A 122 -10.11 -17.44 -9.49
C TRP A 122 -10.55 -16.65 -10.72
N GLY A 123 -9.67 -16.47 -11.68
CA GLY A 123 -9.95 -15.80 -12.93
C GLY A 123 -11.06 -16.49 -13.73
N GLU A 124 -10.99 -17.82 -13.86
CA GLU A 124 -11.99 -18.62 -14.58
C GLU A 124 -13.35 -18.65 -13.85
N ASN A 125 -13.33 -18.85 -12.52
CA ASN A 125 -14.56 -19.09 -11.77
C ASN A 125 -15.28 -17.80 -11.35
N VAL A 126 -14.57 -16.69 -11.20
CA VAL A 126 -15.12 -15.42 -10.70
C VAL A 126 -15.00 -14.31 -11.72
N VAL A 127 -13.77 -13.99 -12.18
CA VAL A 127 -13.54 -12.80 -13.04
C VAL A 127 -14.17 -12.97 -14.42
N ALA A 128 -13.99 -14.10 -15.08
CA ALA A 128 -14.54 -14.35 -16.41
C ALA A 128 -16.09 -14.46 -16.42
N LYS A 129 -16.71 -14.75 -15.28
CA LYS A 129 -18.17 -14.76 -15.14
C LYS A 129 -18.76 -13.38 -14.86
N ASN A 130 -17.94 -12.37 -14.61
CA ASN A 130 -18.41 -11.02 -14.47
C ASN A 130 -18.89 -10.47 -15.81
N PRO A 131 -20.13 -9.93 -15.91
CA PRO A 131 -20.64 -9.38 -17.17
C PRO A 131 -19.74 -8.29 -17.75
N VAL A 132 -19.07 -7.50 -16.92
CA VAL A 132 -18.12 -6.46 -17.35
C VAL A 132 -16.97 -7.05 -18.15
N TYR A 133 -16.51 -8.26 -17.83
CA TYR A 133 -15.43 -8.94 -18.59
C TYR A 133 -15.81 -9.19 -20.04
N ALA A 134 -17.04 -9.68 -20.28
CA ALA A 134 -17.53 -9.92 -21.63
C ALA A 134 -17.70 -8.61 -22.43
N ASP A 135 -18.17 -7.53 -21.78
CA ASP A 135 -18.35 -6.23 -22.43
C ASP A 135 -17.00 -5.57 -22.78
N ILE A 136 -15.98 -5.75 -21.96
CA ILE A 136 -14.60 -5.32 -22.24
C ILE A 136 -14.09 -6.01 -23.52
N LEU A 137 -14.21 -7.34 -23.60
CA LEU A 137 -13.74 -8.08 -24.77
C LEU A 137 -14.45 -7.63 -26.07
N LYS A 138 -15.78 -7.43 -26.02
CA LYS A 138 -16.55 -6.89 -27.15
C LYS A 138 -16.09 -5.50 -27.56
N THR A 139 -15.75 -4.66 -26.59
CA THR A 139 -15.27 -3.30 -26.86
C THR A 139 -13.90 -3.33 -27.51
N LEU A 140 -13.03 -4.24 -27.11
CA LEU A 140 -11.68 -4.42 -27.68
C LEU A 140 -11.69 -5.00 -29.11
N GLU A 141 -12.79 -5.62 -29.54
CA GLU A 141 -12.96 -6.13 -30.90
C GLU A 141 -13.30 -5.04 -31.94
N LYS A 142 -13.65 -3.82 -31.51
CA LYS A 142 -13.91 -2.70 -32.43
C LYS A 142 -12.62 -2.25 -33.11
N GLU A 143 -12.72 -1.93 -34.41
CA GLU A 143 -11.58 -1.41 -35.18
C GLU A 143 -11.14 -0.03 -34.71
N ASP A 144 -12.11 0.85 -34.43
CA ASP A 144 -11.87 2.21 -33.96
C ASP A 144 -12.42 2.38 -32.54
N ILE A 145 -11.51 2.62 -31.58
CA ILE A 145 -11.84 2.93 -30.19
C ILE A 145 -11.46 4.39 -29.90
N THR A 146 -12.45 5.20 -29.59
CA THR A 146 -12.25 6.61 -29.24
C THR A 146 -11.46 6.77 -27.94
N ARG A 147 -10.89 7.97 -27.74
CA ARG A 147 -10.18 8.27 -26.49
C ARG A 147 -11.08 8.13 -25.25
N GLU A 148 -12.33 8.52 -25.35
CA GLU A 148 -13.31 8.42 -24.25
C GLU A 148 -13.65 6.96 -23.94
N GLU A 149 -13.94 6.16 -24.97
CA GLU A 149 -14.15 4.72 -24.80
C GLU A 149 -12.93 4.03 -24.19
N ARG A 150 -11.72 4.44 -24.56
CA ARG A 150 -10.48 3.90 -24.00
C ARG A 150 -10.32 4.25 -22.54
N VAL A 151 -10.67 5.47 -22.10
CA VAL A 151 -10.65 5.86 -20.68
C VAL A 151 -11.65 5.02 -19.88
N LYS A 152 -12.86 4.83 -20.42
CA LYS A 152 -13.86 3.96 -19.80
C LYS A 152 -13.37 2.51 -19.73
N LEU A 153 -12.80 1.99 -20.81
CA LEU A 153 -12.25 0.64 -20.89
C LEU A 153 -11.19 0.38 -19.83
N VAL A 154 -10.29 1.34 -19.57
CA VAL A 154 -9.32 1.26 -18.46
C VAL A 154 -10.01 1.13 -17.12
N SER A 155 -11.05 1.92 -16.89
CA SER A 155 -11.83 1.87 -15.63
C SER A 155 -12.55 0.52 -15.49
N ASP A 156 -13.14 0.03 -16.56
CA ASP A 156 -13.85 -1.25 -16.58
C ASP A 156 -12.89 -2.43 -16.32
N ILE A 157 -11.70 -2.43 -16.97
CA ILE A 157 -10.65 -3.43 -16.71
C ILE A 157 -10.20 -3.39 -15.25
N GLU A 158 -9.97 -2.21 -14.71
CA GLU A 158 -9.55 -2.06 -13.30
C GLU A 158 -10.64 -2.48 -12.31
N SER A 159 -11.91 -2.37 -12.69
CA SER A 159 -13.02 -2.85 -11.86
C SER A 159 -13.03 -4.38 -11.69
N LEU A 160 -12.36 -5.12 -12.57
CA LEU A 160 -12.20 -6.58 -12.47
C LEU A 160 -11.20 -7.02 -11.39
N HIS A 161 -10.44 -6.07 -10.81
CA HIS A 161 -9.46 -6.39 -9.78
C HIS A 161 -10.13 -7.08 -8.59
N SER A 162 -9.57 -8.22 -8.16
CA SER A 162 -10.18 -9.11 -7.16
C SER A 162 -10.50 -8.43 -5.82
N PHE A 163 -9.78 -7.39 -5.47
CA PHE A 163 -9.98 -6.62 -4.23
C PHE A 163 -10.64 -5.26 -4.45
N ASN A 164 -11.23 -5.02 -5.61
CA ASN A 164 -11.82 -3.72 -5.96
C ASN A 164 -12.90 -3.24 -4.98
N THR A 165 -13.66 -4.17 -4.40
CA THR A 165 -14.70 -3.85 -3.40
C THR A 165 -14.14 -3.48 -2.02
N MET A 166 -12.88 -3.84 -1.75
CA MET A 166 -12.21 -3.62 -0.46
C MET A 166 -11.17 -2.51 -0.52
N LEU A 167 -10.64 -2.21 -1.73
CA LEU A 167 -9.58 -1.23 -1.96
C LEU A 167 -10.08 -0.09 -2.84
N ASN A 168 -10.07 1.11 -2.31
CA ASN A 168 -10.30 2.32 -3.11
C ASN A 168 -8.99 3.11 -3.23
N ARG A 169 -8.56 3.37 -4.47
CA ARG A 169 -7.35 4.12 -4.75
C ARG A 169 -7.68 5.47 -5.34
N THR A 170 -7.50 6.51 -4.54
CA THR A 170 -7.58 7.89 -5.03
C THR A 170 -6.32 8.22 -5.84
N ARG A 171 -6.47 8.60 -7.11
CA ARG A 171 -5.37 9.01 -7.98
C ARG A 171 -5.24 10.53 -7.98
N ARG A 172 -4.02 11.04 -8.14
CA ARG A 172 -3.77 12.49 -8.23
C ARG A 172 -4.61 13.19 -9.30
N LYS A 173 -4.90 12.51 -10.43
CA LYS A 173 -5.74 13.02 -11.52
C LYS A 173 -7.23 13.13 -11.15
N ASP A 174 -7.68 12.42 -10.12
CA ASP A 174 -9.07 12.41 -9.68
C ASP A 174 -9.36 13.59 -8.72
N ILE A 175 -8.31 14.30 -8.29
CA ILE A 175 -8.38 15.47 -7.42
C ILE A 175 -8.13 16.72 -8.29
N GLN A 176 -9.16 17.54 -8.48
CA GLN A 176 -9.11 18.72 -9.37
C GLN A 176 -8.23 19.86 -8.84
N ASP A 177 -8.05 19.99 -7.52
CA ASP A 177 -7.24 21.03 -6.89
C ASP A 177 -5.95 20.48 -6.29
N PHE A 178 -4.91 20.37 -7.11
CA PHE A 178 -3.58 20.00 -6.63
C PHE A 178 -2.73 21.26 -6.41
N CYS A 179 -2.45 21.58 -5.15
CA CYS A 179 -1.36 22.50 -4.84
C CYS A 179 -0.04 21.94 -5.36
N VAL A 180 0.59 22.66 -6.28
CA VAL A 180 1.94 22.32 -6.77
C VAL A 180 2.92 22.53 -5.62
N ARG A 181 3.37 21.42 -5.03
CA ARG A 181 4.41 21.47 -4.00
C ARG A 181 5.74 21.77 -4.65
N ARG A 182 6.25 22.99 -4.47
CA ARG A 182 7.62 23.37 -4.86
C ARG A 182 8.51 23.17 -3.64
N SER A 183 9.43 22.23 -3.71
CA SER A 183 10.45 22.05 -2.68
C SER A 183 11.57 23.06 -2.92
N TYR A 184 11.93 23.83 -1.89
CA TYR A 184 13.13 24.65 -1.86
C TYR A 184 14.11 24.00 -0.91
N THR A 185 15.32 23.75 -1.39
CA THR A 185 16.42 23.34 -0.51
C THR A 185 17.11 24.61 -0.06
N VAL A 186 17.04 24.91 1.23
CA VAL A 186 17.82 25.99 1.84
C VAL A 186 19.05 25.35 2.47
N GLU A 187 20.21 25.63 1.90
CA GLU A 187 21.47 25.20 2.50
C GLU A 187 21.80 26.14 3.65
N THR A 188 21.84 25.61 4.86
CA THR A 188 22.27 26.32 6.06
C THR A 188 23.63 25.79 6.48
N ASN A 189 24.61 26.69 6.58
CA ASN A 189 25.92 26.34 7.08
C ASN A 189 25.92 26.42 8.61
N PHE A 190 26.46 25.40 9.26
CA PHE A 190 26.73 25.46 10.70
C PHE A 190 27.78 26.54 11.00
N THR A 191 27.65 27.17 12.17
CA THR A 191 28.77 27.92 12.73
C THR A 191 29.92 26.98 13.07
N GLU A 192 31.14 27.49 13.23
CA GLU A 192 32.28 26.63 13.61
C GLU A 192 32.05 25.85 14.89
N GLU A 193 31.39 26.47 15.88
CA GLU A 193 31.05 25.82 17.14
C GLU A 193 29.98 24.72 16.98
N GLN A 194 28.95 24.96 16.16
CA GLN A 194 27.93 23.97 15.84
C GLN A 194 28.51 22.78 15.07
N SER A 195 29.44 23.04 14.15
CA SER A 195 30.12 22.00 13.37
C SER A 195 30.97 21.11 14.30
N LYS A 196 31.73 21.72 15.21
CA LYS A 196 32.54 20.99 16.20
C LYS A 196 31.65 20.12 17.10
N LEU A 197 30.59 20.69 17.65
CA LEU A 197 29.66 19.94 18.51
C LEU A 197 29.00 18.77 17.77
N HIS A 198 28.60 18.99 16.52
CA HIS A 198 28.02 17.94 15.65
C HIS A 198 29.02 16.80 15.41
N ASP A 199 30.28 17.12 15.11
CA ASP A 199 31.31 16.11 14.84
C ASP A 199 31.70 15.34 16.12
N GLU A 200 31.76 16.02 17.26
CA GLU A 200 31.96 15.38 18.58
C GLU A 200 30.81 14.43 18.93
N LEU A 201 29.57 14.85 18.70
CA LEU A 201 28.39 14.00 18.92
C LEU A 201 28.40 12.75 18.05
N LEU A 202 28.66 12.91 16.74
CA LEU A 202 28.77 11.79 15.84
C LEU A 202 29.89 10.82 16.21
N LYS A 203 31.02 11.35 16.69
CA LYS A 203 32.14 10.53 17.14
C LYS A 203 31.78 9.75 18.41
N PHE A 204 31.16 10.42 19.37
CA PHE A 204 30.69 9.78 20.61
C PHE A 204 29.70 8.65 20.32
N GLU A 205 28.71 8.88 19.44
CA GLU A 205 27.73 7.87 19.02
C GLU A 205 28.39 6.71 18.29
N PHE A 206 29.33 6.98 17.39
CA PHE A 206 30.13 5.95 16.71
C PHE A 206 30.89 5.07 17.72
N ASP A 207 31.57 5.69 18.70
CA ASP A 207 32.33 4.98 19.73
C ASP A 207 31.40 4.14 20.64
N ALA A 208 30.21 4.67 20.97
CA ALA A 208 29.21 3.94 21.76
C ALA A 208 28.65 2.72 20.98
N LEU A 209 28.30 2.90 19.71
CA LEU A 209 27.76 1.83 18.86
C LEU A 209 28.81 0.76 18.54
N SER A 210 30.07 1.15 18.35
CA SER A 210 31.16 0.21 18.07
C SER A 210 31.45 -0.74 19.22
N LYS A 211 31.11 -0.36 20.46
CA LYS A 211 31.21 -1.22 21.65
C LYS A 211 30.05 -2.23 21.76
N LEU A 212 28.91 -1.92 21.17
CA LEU A 212 27.66 -2.69 21.33
C LEU A 212 27.35 -3.60 20.13
N HIS A 213 27.82 -3.25 18.95
CA HIS A 213 27.45 -3.91 17.70
C HIS A 213 28.66 -4.20 16.79
N SER A 214 28.46 -5.10 15.82
CA SER A 214 29.48 -5.38 14.82
C SER A 214 29.73 -4.13 13.92
N VAL A 215 30.97 -3.93 13.54
CA VAL A 215 31.41 -2.77 12.70
C VAL A 215 30.63 -2.65 11.39
N ARG A 216 30.04 -3.74 10.86
CA ARG A 216 29.26 -3.74 9.62
C ARG A 216 27.88 -3.07 9.73
N SER A 217 27.28 -3.02 10.90
CA SER A 217 25.96 -2.40 11.12
C SER A 217 26.02 -0.90 11.44
N ILE A 218 27.21 -0.40 11.81
CA ILE A 218 27.42 1.00 12.21
C ILE A 218 27.04 2.01 11.14
N PRO A 219 27.40 1.87 9.84
CA PRO A 219 27.01 2.85 8.82
C PRO A 219 25.51 3.00 8.66
N PHE A 220 24.75 1.91 8.81
CA PHE A 220 23.29 1.92 8.74
C PHE A 220 22.69 2.62 9.96
N MET A 221 23.20 2.34 11.15
CA MET A 221 22.75 2.99 12.40
C MET A 221 23.07 4.47 12.41
N MET A 222 24.27 4.88 11.97
CA MET A 222 24.66 6.28 11.81
C MET A 222 23.77 7.04 10.84
N SER A 223 23.31 6.43 9.76
CA SER A 223 22.38 7.06 8.83
C SER A 223 21.01 7.31 9.46
N THR A 224 20.59 6.46 10.38
CA THR A 224 19.34 6.59 11.14
C THR A 224 19.42 7.69 12.18
N ILE A 225 20.58 7.85 12.84
CA ILE A 225 20.85 8.89 13.84
C ILE A 225 21.01 10.27 13.21
N ARG A 226 21.61 10.36 12.03
CA ARG A 226 21.72 11.64 11.26
C ARG A 226 20.35 12.25 10.94
N ARG A 227 19.32 11.44 10.75
CA ARG A 227 17.96 11.93 10.44
C ARG A 227 17.32 12.77 11.55
N PRO A 228 17.35 12.39 12.86
CA PRO A 228 16.80 13.21 13.92
C PRO A 228 17.52 14.54 14.11
N VAL A 229 18.84 14.58 13.98
CA VAL A 229 19.63 15.81 14.16
C VAL A 229 19.29 16.86 13.08
N SER A 230 18.95 16.41 11.86
CA SER A 230 18.50 17.31 10.79
C SER A 230 17.01 17.66 10.86
N TYR A 231 16.17 16.89 11.55
CA TYR A 231 14.71 17.07 11.58
C TYR A 231 14.21 17.85 12.83
N THR A 232 14.93 17.82 13.94
CA THR A 232 14.51 18.52 15.18
C THR A 232 14.53 20.04 15.04
N HIS A 233 15.30 20.59 14.11
CA HIS A 233 15.30 22.03 13.83
C HIS A 233 14.11 22.53 13.02
N LEU A 234 13.39 21.66 12.29
CA LEU A 234 12.28 22.05 11.42
C LEU A 234 10.89 21.94 12.09
N ARG A 235 10.80 21.42 13.33
CA ARG A 235 9.54 21.30 14.08
C ARG A 235 9.36 22.31 15.19
N ALA A 236 10.27 23.25 15.36
CA ALA A 236 10.20 24.26 16.43
C ALA A 236 9.58 25.61 15.98
N HIS A 237 8.87 25.64 14.86
CA HIS A 237 8.04 26.80 14.45
C HIS A 237 6.72 26.35 13.88
#